data_b9579a3b9a901b7c2bdf393124c5989e
#
_entry.id   b9579a3b9a901b7c2bdf393124c5989e
#
_cell.length_a   1.000
_cell.length_b   1.000
_cell.length_c   1.000
_cell.angle_alpha   90.00
_cell.angle_beta   90.00
_cell.angle_gamma   90.00
#
_symmetry.space_group_name_H-M   'P 1'
#
loop_
_entity.id
_entity.type
_entity.pdbx_description
1 polymer ?
#
loop_
_entity_poly.entity_id
_entity_poly.type
_entity_poly.pdbx_seq_one_letter_code
_entity_poly.pdbx_strand_id
1 'polypeptide(L)'
;MPPLNLGEKEWQSGWRIKAVPTLQGVLNLSRQLIYFVGMTPEGPPDVRHYPNEAGGGGVGDQVYQPLVESWLVISTWPAHGFTRVNLSSCKRFNHGAVTNYLSRIGDVLMDWHNKL
;
A
#
# COMPACT_ATOMS: atom_id res chain seq x y z
N MET A 1 12.57 0.35 13.75
CA MET A 1 12.37 -0.99 13.18
C MET A 1 13.21 -1.98 13.97
N PRO A 2 12.65 -3.07 14.45
CA PRO A 2 13.46 -4.07 15.14
C PRO A 2 14.52 -4.64 14.19
N PRO A 3 15.69 -5.05 14.69
CA PRO A 3 16.69 -5.67 13.85
C PRO A 3 16.14 -6.95 13.24
N LEU A 4 16.50 -7.19 11.98
CA LEU A 4 16.12 -8.43 11.30
C LEU A 4 16.75 -9.61 12.03
N ASN A 5 15.92 -10.53 12.46
CA ASN A 5 16.36 -11.82 12.95
C ASN A 5 16.52 -12.72 11.72
N LEU A 6 17.66 -13.39 11.59
CA LEU A 6 17.94 -14.25 10.43
C LEU A 6 16.93 -15.39 10.27
N GLY A 7 16.19 -15.73 11.33
CA GLY A 7 15.13 -16.73 11.28
C GLY A 7 13.75 -16.17 10.93
N GLU A 8 13.59 -14.85 10.91
CA GLU A 8 12.30 -14.24 10.62
C GLU A 8 12.05 -14.19 9.13
N LYS A 9 10.77 -14.34 8.79
CA LYS A 9 10.31 -14.30 7.41
C LYS A 9 9.63 -12.97 7.16
N GLU A 10 9.75 -12.49 5.94
CA GLU A 10 9.09 -11.29 5.50
C GLU A 10 8.07 -11.65 4.43
N TRP A 11 6.89 -11.05 4.51
CA TRP A 11 5.84 -11.19 3.51
C TRP A 11 5.67 -9.87 2.80
N GLN A 12 5.61 -9.92 1.47
CA GLN A 12 5.34 -8.75 0.65
C GLN A 12 4.21 -9.04 -0.31
N SER A 13 3.34 -8.07 -0.50
CA SER A 13 2.25 -8.14 -1.45
C SER A 13 2.10 -6.84 -2.20
N GLY A 14 1.60 -6.93 -3.42
CA GLY A 14 1.26 -5.78 -4.23
C GLY A 14 -0.04 -6.00 -4.97
N TRP A 15 -0.74 -4.90 -5.22
CA TRP A 15 -2.01 -4.88 -5.93
C TRP A 15 -2.05 -3.67 -6.84
N ARG A 16 -2.70 -3.83 -7.99
CA ARG A 16 -3.18 -2.72 -8.80
C ARG A 16 -4.69 -2.79 -8.85
N ILE A 17 -5.35 -1.68 -8.51
CA ILE A 17 -6.81 -1.61 -8.55
C ILE A 17 -7.23 -0.51 -9.54
N LYS A 18 -8.33 -0.77 -10.25
CA LYS A 18 -8.90 0.17 -11.21
C LYS A 18 -9.74 1.22 -10.48
N ALA A 19 -9.04 2.13 -9.80
CA ALA A 19 -9.63 3.24 -9.09
C ALA A 19 -8.56 4.31 -8.87
N VAL A 20 -8.97 5.57 -8.83
CA VAL A 20 -8.08 6.69 -8.52
C VAL A 20 -8.76 7.55 -7.47
N PRO A 21 -8.64 7.19 -6.18
CA PRO A 21 -9.21 8.00 -5.12
C PRO A 21 -8.47 9.33 -4.98
N THR A 22 -9.11 10.30 -4.36
CA THR A 22 -8.47 11.55 -3.97
C THR A 22 -7.40 11.29 -2.91
N LEU A 23 -6.55 12.28 -2.64
CA LEU A 23 -5.54 12.15 -1.58
C LEU A 23 -6.20 11.78 -0.25
N GLN A 24 -7.31 12.42 0.09
CA GLN A 24 -8.02 12.08 1.33
C GLN A 24 -8.53 10.64 1.30
N GLY A 25 -9.00 10.18 0.15
CA GLY A 25 -9.41 8.80 -0.05
C GLY A 25 -8.25 7.82 0.13
N VAL A 26 -7.05 8.16 -0.37
CA VAL A 26 -5.85 7.35 -0.19
C VAL A 26 -5.45 7.28 1.29
N LEU A 27 -5.49 8.41 2.00
CA LEU A 27 -5.21 8.44 3.44
C LEU A 27 -6.20 7.59 4.23
N ASN A 28 -7.48 7.67 3.89
CA ASN A 28 -8.51 6.83 4.51
C ASN A 28 -8.28 5.35 4.23
N LEU A 29 -7.96 5.00 2.99
CA LEU A 29 -7.66 3.63 2.59
C LEU A 29 -6.45 3.08 3.36
N SER A 30 -5.40 3.89 3.50
CA SER A 30 -4.21 3.51 4.26
C SER A 30 -4.58 3.14 5.71
N ARG A 31 -5.31 4.01 6.39
CA ARG A 31 -5.73 3.76 7.78
C ARG A 31 -6.61 2.52 7.90
N GLN A 32 -7.55 2.37 6.98
CA GLN A 32 -8.48 1.24 7.00
C GLN A 32 -7.76 -0.09 6.73
N LEU A 33 -6.83 -0.11 5.79
CA LEU A 33 -6.05 -1.32 5.51
C LEU A 33 -5.17 -1.73 6.68
N ILE A 34 -4.51 -0.77 7.31
CA ILE A 34 -3.65 -1.02 8.48
C ILE A 34 -4.48 -1.64 9.61
N TYR A 35 -5.65 -1.07 9.87
CA TYR A 35 -6.59 -1.61 10.86
C TYR A 35 -7.06 -3.02 10.46
N PHE A 36 -7.41 -3.20 9.19
CA PHE A 36 -7.91 -4.48 8.67
C PHE A 36 -6.90 -5.61 8.83
N VAL A 37 -5.63 -5.35 8.55
CA VAL A 37 -4.57 -6.36 8.69
C VAL A 37 -4.02 -6.47 10.13
N GLY A 38 -4.49 -5.61 11.04
CA GLY A 38 -4.07 -5.64 12.44
C GLY A 38 -2.65 -5.18 12.68
N MET A 39 -2.17 -4.24 11.87
CA MET A 39 -0.82 -3.68 12.02
C MET A 39 -0.85 -2.35 12.75
N THR A 40 0.32 -1.84 13.11
CA THR A 40 0.47 -0.67 13.97
C THR A 40 1.25 0.42 13.24
N PRO A 41 0.64 1.62 13.02
CA PRO A 41 1.37 2.74 12.45
C PRO A 41 2.52 3.17 13.35
N GLU A 42 3.66 3.49 12.73
CA GLU A 42 4.82 4.04 13.40
C GLU A 42 5.04 5.47 12.92
N GLY A 43 4.45 6.42 13.64
CA GLY A 43 4.50 7.82 13.27
C GLY A 43 3.51 8.21 12.18
N PRO A 44 3.56 9.48 11.73
CA PRO A 44 2.67 9.97 10.70
C PRO A 44 3.05 9.43 9.32
N PRO A 45 2.10 9.42 8.35
CA PRO A 45 2.42 9.06 6.97
C PRO A 45 3.28 10.13 6.30
N ASP A 46 4.15 9.70 5.39
CA ASP A 46 4.84 10.58 4.46
C ASP A 46 3.96 10.72 3.21
N VAL A 47 3.50 11.94 2.93
CA VAL A 47 2.59 12.23 1.84
C VAL A 47 3.32 13.03 0.78
N ARG A 48 3.25 12.56 -0.47
CA ARG A 48 3.84 13.24 -1.61
C ARG A 48 2.81 13.45 -2.69
N HIS A 49 2.81 14.65 -3.25
CA HIS A 49 1.95 15.02 -4.36
C HIS A 49 2.80 15.40 -5.57
N TYR A 50 2.51 14.78 -6.70
CA TYR A 50 3.20 15.04 -7.97
C TYR A 50 2.24 15.75 -8.90
N PRO A 51 2.36 17.10 -9.07
CA PRO A 51 1.39 17.87 -9.84
C PRO A 51 1.60 17.79 -11.36
N ASN A 52 2.74 17.26 -11.81
CA ASN A 52 3.07 17.14 -13.23
C ASN A 52 3.99 15.95 -13.47
N GLU A 53 4.33 15.69 -14.75
CA GLU A 53 5.15 14.55 -15.15
C GLU A 53 6.65 14.72 -14.88
N ALA A 54 7.04 15.38 -13.82
CA ALA A 54 8.44 15.53 -13.48
C ALA A 54 9.08 14.14 -13.23
N GLY A 55 10.26 13.93 -13.82
CA GLY A 55 11.01 12.70 -13.62
C GLY A 55 10.39 11.44 -14.23
N GLY A 56 9.39 11.58 -15.12
CA GLY A 56 8.76 10.45 -15.80
C GLY A 56 7.77 9.66 -14.94
N GLY A 57 7.53 10.08 -13.71
CA GLY A 57 6.62 9.39 -12.80
C GLY A 57 5.15 9.69 -13.00
N GLY A 58 4.83 10.81 -13.66
CA GLY A 58 3.47 11.23 -13.89
C GLY A 58 2.82 11.93 -12.70
N VAL A 59 1.61 12.43 -12.92
CA VAL A 59 0.78 13.08 -11.90
C VAL A 59 0.21 12.02 -10.95
N GLY A 60 0.12 12.34 -9.67
CA GLY A 60 -0.50 11.46 -8.69
C GLY A 60 -0.10 11.77 -7.27
N ASP A 61 -0.58 10.97 -6.37
CA ASP A 61 -0.30 11.05 -4.94
C ASP A 61 0.35 9.77 -4.45
N GLN A 62 1.23 9.88 -3.48
CA GLN A 62 1.83 8.75 -2.81
C GLN A 62 1.73 8.93 -1.30
N VAL A 63 1.25 7.91 -0.63
CA VAL A 63 1.24 7.83 0.83
C VAL A 63 2.11 6.67 1.26
N TYR A 64 3.17 6.96 1.97
CA TYR A 64 4.04 5.99 2.60
C TYR A 64 3.76 6.01 4.10
N GLN A 65 3.30 4.89 4.63
CA GLN A 65 3.03 4.74 6.05
C GLN A 65 4.02 3.73 6.65
N PRO A 66 4.98 4.21 7.47
CA PRO A 66 5.81 3.27 8.22
C PRO A 66 4.96 2.53 9.24
N LEU A 67 5.22 1.24 9.39
CA LEU A 67 4.55 0.37 10.34
C LEU A 67 5.59 -0.24 11.28
N VAL A 68 5.18 -0.54 12.50
CA VAL A 68 6.03 -1.31 13.42
C VAL A 68 6.47 -2.62 12.75
N GLU A 69 5.58 -3.23 11.95
CA GLU A 69 5.82 -4.48 11.25
C GLU A 69 6.56 -4.33 9.92
N SER A 70 6.59 -3.18 9.30
CA SER A 70 7.39 -2.76 8.14
C SER A 70 6.84 -1.51 7.47
N TRP A 71 6.01 -1.62 6.38
CA TRP A 71 5.50 -0.43 5.69
C TRP A 71 4.32 -0.76 4.78
N LEU A 72 3.54 0.30 4.49
CA LEU A 72 2.46 0.31 3.48
C LEU A 72 2.66 1.51 2.58
N VAL A 73 2.64 1.31 1.26
CA VAL A 73 2.72 2.39 0.26
C VAL A 73 1.52 2.30 -0.66
N ILE A 74 0.83 3.42 -0.84
CA ILE A 74 -0.28 3.55 -1.79
C ILE A 74 0.05 4.70 -2.73
N SER A 75 0.03 4.43 -4.04
CA SER A 75 0.35 5.40 -5.08
C SER A 75 -0.76 5.44 -6.12
N THR A 76 -1.22 6.63 -6.47
CA THR A 76 -2.22 6.80 -7.52
C THR A 76 -1.58 7.21 -8.84
N TRP A 77 -2.12 6.69 -9.93
CA TRP A 77 -1.67 6.98 -11.30
C TRP A 77 -2.88 7.40 -12.15
N PRO A 78 -3.36 8.66 -12.00
CA PRO A 78 -4.59 9.11 -12.66
C PRO A 78 -4.55 8.97 -14.20
N ALA A 79 -3.40 9.25 -14.82
CA ALA A 79 -3.27 9.15 -16.27
C ALA A 79 -3.48 7.71 -16.78
N HIS A 80 -3.23 6.72 -15.94
CA HIS A 80 -3.38 5.30 -16.28
C HIS A 80 -4.61 4.67 -15.63
N GLY A 81 -5.34 5.42 -14.80
CA GLY A 81 -6.60 4.97 -14.20
C GLY A 81 -6.45 3.91 -13.12
N PHE A 82 -5.28 3.80 -12.49
CA PHE A 82 -5.09 2.78 -11.45
C PHE A 82 -4.41 3.34 -10.19
N THR A 83 -4.52 2.59 -9.14
CA THR A 83 -3.82 2.80 -7.86
C THR A 83 -3.03 1.55 -7.52
N ARG A 84 -1.80 1.73 -7.09
CA ARG A 84 -0.94 0.64 -6.64
C ARG A 84 -0.86 0.64 -5.13
N VAL A 85 -1.02 -0.55 -4.53
CA VAL A 85 -0.91 -0.79 -3.09
C VAL A 85 0.19 -1.81 -2.87
N ASN A 86 1.17 -1.48 -2.03
CA ASN A 86 2.25 -2.40 -1.65
C ASN A 86 2.33 -2.48 -0.13
N LEU A 87 2.36 -3.70 0.38
CA LEU A 87 2.47 -3.99 1.81
C LEU A 87 3.64 -4.93 2.06
N SER A 88 4.51 -4.54 2.96
CA SER A 88 5.61 -5.39 3.45
C SER A 88 5.49 -5.54 4.95
N SER A 89 5.70 -6.75 5.45
CA SER A 89 5.53 -7.03 6.88
C SER A 89 6.36 -8.22 7.33
N CYS A 90 6.95 -8.10 8.52
CA CYS A 90 7.53 -9.24 9.23
C CYS A 90 6.45 -10.06 9.96
N LYS A 91 5.22 -9.54 10.04
CA LYS A 91 4.06 -10.22 10.56
C LYS A 91 3.24 -10.80 9.43
N ARG A 92 2.85 -12.07 9.55
CA ARG A 92 2.00 -12.72 8.55
C ARG A 92 0.66 -11.99 8.41
N PHE A 93 0.20 -11.83 7.19
CA PHE A 93 -1.13 -11.30 6.88
C PHE A 93 -1.79 -12.13 5.78
N ASN A 94 -3.12 -12.01 5.68
CA ASN A 94 -3.90 -12.76 4.70
C ASN A 94 -4.01 -11.96 3.40
N HIS A 95 -3.19 -12.29 2.41
CA HIS A 95 -3.19 -11.63 1.11
C HIS A 95 -4.56 -11.71 0.42
N GLY A 96 -5.21 -12.88 0.43
CA GLY A 96 -6.51 -13.06 -0.21
C GLY A 96 -7.60 -12.20 0.41
N ALA A 97 -7.57 -12.02 1.72
CA ALA A 97 -8.53 -11.16 2.42
C ALA A 97 -8.32 -9.69 2.03
N VAL A 98 -7.06 -9.25 1.88
CA VAL A 98 -6.76 -7.88 1.40
C VAL A 98 -7.22 -7.71 -0.04
N THR A 99 -6.99 -8.70 -0.90
CA THR A 99 -7.48 -8.67 -2.29
C THR A 99 -8.99 -8.49 -2.33
N ASN A 100 -9.73 -9.23 -1.53
CA ASN A 100 -11.18 -9.10 -1.45
C ASN A 100 -11.61 -7.73 -0.93
N TYR A 101 -10.91 -7.21 0.05
CA TYR A 101 -11.17 -5.86 0.56
C TYR A 101 -10.98 -4.80 -0.53
N LEU A 102 -9.86 -4.86 -1.25
CA LEU A 102 -9.54 -3.90 -2.31
C LEU A 102 -10.50 -4.01 -3.49
N SER A 103 -11.02 -5.19 -3.78
CA SER A 103 -11.98 -5.41 -4.88
C SER A 103 -13.28 -4.63 -4.71
N ARG A 104 -13.59 -4.20 -3.49
CA ARG A 104 -14.76 -3.35 -3.20
C ARG A 104 -14.54 -1.90 -3.60
N ILE A 105 -13.28 -1.50 -3.77
CA ILE A 105 -12.90 -0.12 -4.16
C ILE A 105 -12.79 -0.02 -5.67
N GLY A 106 -12.26 -1.04 -6.31
CA GLY A 106 -12.12 -1.13 -7.75
C GLY A 106 -11.65 -2.51 -8.15
N ASP A 107 -11.77 -2.82 -9.44
CA ASP A 107 -11.34 -4.10 -9.97
C ASP A 107 -9.85 -4.31 -9.69
N VAL A 108 -9.50 -5.46 -9.16
CA VAL A 108 -8.09 -5.83 -8.96
C VAL A 108 -7.54 -6.28 -10.30
N LEU A 109 -6.68 -5.45 -10.89
CA LEU A 109 -6.09 -5.69 -12.20
C LEU A 109 -4.91 -6.65 -12.13
N MET A 110 -4.18 -6.63 -11.02
CA MET A 110 -3.01 -7.46 -10.78
C MET A 110 -2.76 -7.56 -9.28
N ASP A 111 -2.31 -8.72 -8.85
CA ASP A 111 -1.84 -8.91 -7.47
C ASP A 111 -0.69 -9.92 -7.45
N TRP A 112 0.14 -9.82 -6.42
CA TRP A 112 1.22 -10.77 -6.18
C TRP A 112 1.51 -10.86 -4.69
N HIS A 113 2.03 -11.99 -4.28
CA HIS A 113 2.37 -12.26 -2.88
C HIS A 113 3.64 -13.10 -2.81
N ASN A 114 4.64 -12.59 -2.09
CA ASN A 114 5.91 -13.27 -1.88
C ASN A 114 6.19 -13.44 -0.39
N LYS A 115 6.70 -14.59 -0.06
CA LYS A 115 7.26 -14.87 1.26
C LYS A 115 8.77 -14.94 1.09
N LEU A 116 9.44 -14.00 1.70
CA LEU A 116 10.89 -13.86 1.60
C LEU A 116 11.62 -14.52 2.75
#